data_492cef68573881de34919d85ec7c7551
#
_entry.id   492cef68573881de34919d85ec7c7551
#
_cell.length_a   1.000
_cell.length_b   1.000
_cell.length_c   1.000
_cell.angle_alpha   90.00
_cell.angle_beta   90.00
_cell.angle_gamma   90.00
#
_symmetry.space_group_name_H-M   'P 1'
#
loop_
_entity.id
_entity.type
_entity.pdbx_description
1 polymer ?
#
loop_
_entity_poly.entity_id
_entity_poly.type
_entity_poly.pdbx_seq_one_letter_code
_entity_poly.pdbx_strand_id
1 'polypeptide(L)'
;MRTSTIILQTIAMLALHAPFTAAAGQEPQAPEVGISPWGPEDEIGRLNLMTAESRARILSRISGGTAYDLSVEYYIGMPSWQAAGDPHYRMWMTHTPQGTVVDDPMGLGEEMNEHVSYTGAAISMYTHMGTHIDALSHFGLNGKIWNGFSAAQHLGDRGWNAAGASSIPPIIARGVLIDVATAKGLEMLPNGYRVTRDDLVEALDRQGVQLLEGDIVLIRTGRMKIYDDAAAYMDNPPGLGMEAARFLVEEKGAMIVGADNLSLEAFPSEVANNYVPLHTYLLAEQGAPILELVYLEELARDGVYEFAFLGGSLKLRGADAAPIRPIAIPLRPLSEANTEVLKTAVNPAHLPTPRSSATRKQQSPRRMPG
;
A
#
# COMPACT_ATOMS: atom_id res chain seq x y z
N MET A 1 -61.44 10.73 66.33
CA MET A 1 -60.35 9.72 66.27
C MET A 1 -60.94 8.48 65.68
N ARG A 2 -60.71 8.20 64.43
CA ARG A 2 -61.06 6.97 63.73
C ARG A 2 -59.81 6.42 63.08
N THR A 3 -59.33 5.31 63.56
CA THR A 3 -58.20 4.55 63.04
C THR A 3 -58.74 3.62 61.92
N SER A 4 -58.19 3.81 60.72
CA SER A 4 -58.48 2.93 59.56
C SER A 4 -57.29 1.99 59.39
N THR A 5 -57.53 0.72 59.51
CA THR A 5 -56.59 -0.37 59.29
C THR A 5 -56.55 -0.71 57.79
N ILE A 6 -55.42 -0.61 57.16
CA ILE A 6 -55.15 -1.02 55.77
C ILE A 6 -54.59 -2.45 55.81
N ILE A 7 -55.32 -3.38 55.18
CA ILE A 7 -54.90 -4.78 54.98
C ILE A 7 -54.13 -4.83 53.69
N LEU A 8 -52.85 -5.19 53.76
CA LEU A 8 -52.01 -5.45 52.59
C LEU A 8 -52.17 -6.92 52.18
N GLN A 9 -52.72 -7.14 51.00
CA GLN A 9 -52.78 -8.48 50.37
C GLN A 9 -51.47 -8.62 49.52
N THR A 10 -50.62 -9.56 49.88
CA THR A 10 -49.43 -9.94 49.15
C THR A 10 -49.79 -11.00 48.10
N ILE A 11 -49.75 -10.65 46.82
CA ILE A 11 -49.89 -11.58 45.70
C ILE A 11 -48.46 -12.11 45.37
N ALA A 12 -48.23 -13.39 45.65
CA ALA A 12 -47.03 -14.08 45.23
C ALA A 12 -47.13 -14.48 43.76
N MET A 13 -46.38 -13.81 42.88
CA MET A 13 -46.20 -14.26 41.50
C MET A 13 -45.02 -15.27 41.46
N LEU A 14 -45.35 -16.55 41.19
CA LEU A 14 -44.34 -17.54 40.76
C LEU A 14 -43.88 -17.21 39.36
N ALA A 15 -42.68 -16.67 39.20
CA ALA A 15 -42.00 -16.56 37.94
C ALA A 15 -41.35 -17.89 37.58
N LEU A 16 -41.85 -18.59 36.57
CA LEU A 16 -41.16 -19.71 35.95
C LEU A 16 -39.92 -19.14 35.22
N HIS A 17 -38.73 -19.36 35.75
CA HIS A 17 -37.45 -19.12 35.06
C HIS A 17 -37.17 -20.34 34.16
N ALA A 18 -37.44 -20.22 32.86
CA ALA A 18 -36.85 -21.10 31.87
C ALA A 18 -35.38 -20.72 31.71
N PRO A 19 -34.41 -21.65 31.69
CA PRO A 19 -33.03 -21.31 31.43
C PRO A 19 -32.87 -20.86 29.97
N PHE A 20 -32.57 -19.59 29.78
CA PHE A 20 -32.15 -19.06 28.49
C PHE A 20 -30.73 -19.59 28.25
N THR A 21 -30.59 -20.68 27.50
CA THR A 21 -29.28 -21.09 26.95
C THR A 21 -28.96 -20.11 25.86
N ALA A 22 -28.18 -19.05 26.21
CA ALA A 22 -27.52 -18.24 25.23
C ALA A 22 -26.61 -19.17 24.42
N ALA A 23 -26.88 -19.32 23.12
CA ALA A 23 -25.87 -19.86 22.19
C ALA A 23 -24.65 -19.00 22.35
N ALA A 24 -23.55 -19.62 22.77
CA ALA A 24 -22.24 -18.95 22.77
C ALA A 24 -21.93 -18.59 21.31
N GLY A 25 -22.25 -17.34 20.92
CA GLY A 25 -21.75 -16.76 19.70
C GLY A 25 -20.22 -16.83 19.81
N GLN A 26 -19.56 -17.44 18.84
CA GLN A 26 -18.12 -17.33 18.73
C GLN A 26 -17.81 -15.84 18.74
N GLU A 27 -17.01 -15.40 19.70
CA GLU A 27 -16.45 -14.04 19.64
C GLU A 27 -15.75 -13.91 18.29
N PRO A 28 -15.92 -12.79 17.58
CA PRO A 28 -15.22 -12.59 16.33
C PRO A 28 -13.73 -12.76 16.59
N GLN A 29 -13.14 -13.71 15.90
CA GLN A 29 -11.72 -14.01 16.01
C GLN A 29 -10.95 -12.72 15.68
N ALA A 30 -10.02 -12.31 16.56
CA ALA A 30 -9.21 -11.13 16.31
C ALA A 30 -8.47 -11.28 14.96
N PRO A 31 -8.36 -10.21 14.16
CA PRO A 31 -7.68 -10.30 12.87
C PRO A 31 -6.23 -10.75 13.09
N GLU A 32 -5.78 -11.68 12.25
CA GLU A 32 -4.42 -12.20 12.24
C GLU A 32 -3.71 -11.82 10.94
N VAL A 33 -2.37 -11.76 10.98
CA VAL A 33 -1.58 -11.54 9.78
C VAL A 33 -1.71 -12.72 8.83
N GLY A 34 -1.68 -12.43 7.53
CA GLY A 34 -1.70 -13.44 6.50
C GLY A 34 -0.43 -14.29 6.50
N ILE A 35 -0.58 -15.53 6.05
CA ILE A 35 0.54 -16.45 5.82
C ILE A 35 0.76 -16.61 4.32
N SER A 36 1.99 -16.43 3.89
CA SER A 36 2.35 -16.45 2.48
C SER A 36 2.13 -17.83 1.83
N PRO A 37 1.44 -17.91 0.68
CA PRO A 37 1.37 -19.12 -0.10
C PRO A 37 2.70 -19.45 -0.81
N TRP A 38 3.64 -18.51 -0.88
CA TRP A 38 4.96 -18.69 -1.51
C TRP A 38 6.03 -19.21 -0.56
N GLY A 39 5.70 -19.41 0.70
CA GLY A 39 6.57 -20.07 1.69
C GLY A 39 6.95 -19.19 2.89
N PRO A 40 7.58 -19.79 3.90
CA PRO A 40 7.85 -19.13 5.18
C PRO A 40 8.90 -18.01 5.12
N GLU A 41 9.72 -17.98 4.07
CA GLU A 41 10.77 -16.97 3.86
C GLU A 41 10.29 -15.84 2.93
N ASP A 42 9.00 -15.83 2.55
CA ASP A 42 8.49 -14.80 1.66
C ASP A 42 8.37 -13.44 2.36
N GLU A 43 9.05 -12.47 1.79
CA GLU A 43 9.11 -11.09 2.27
C GLU A 43 8.38 -10.09 1.35
N ILE A 44 7.85 -10.54 0.21
CA ILE A 44 7.34 -9.65 -0.84
C ILE A 44 5.86 -9.85 -1.18
N GLY A 45 5.22 -10.87 -0.59
CA GLY A 45 3.77 -11.09 -0.72
C GLY A 45 3.30 -11.19 -2.17
N ARG A 46 2.28 -10.41 -2.52
CA ARG A 46 1.68 -10.42 -3.86
C ARG A 46 2.61 -10.00 -4.99
N LEU A 47 3.76 -9.39 -4.70
CA LEU A 47 4.76 -9.10 -5.74
C LEU A 47 5.32 -10.39 -6.39
N ASN A 48 5.13 -11.55 -5.77
CA ASN A 48 5.42 -12.86 -6.38
C ASN A 48 4.55 -13.18 -7.61
N LEU A 49 3.42 -12.52 -7.81
CA LEU A 49 2.61 -12.62 -9.04
C LEU A 49 3.34 -12.04 -10.27
N MET A 50 4.37 -11.25 -10.06
CA MET A 50 5.18 -10.65 -11.12
C MET A 50 6.27 -11.62 -11.59
N THR A 51 5.93 -12.53 -12.50
CA THR A 51 6.85 -13.53 -13.06
C THR A 51 7.66 -12.99 -14.25
N ALA A 52 8.66 -13.73 -14.70
CA ALA A 52 9.39 -13.39 -15.93
C ALA A 52 8.46 -13.33 -17.16
N GLU A 53 7.49 -14.25 -17.24
CA GLU A 53 6.52 -14.35 -18.31
C GLU A 53 5.54 -13.17 -18.30
N SER A 54 5.05 -12.77 -17.10
CA SER A 54 4.15 -11.62 -16.97
C SER A 54 4.86 -10.33 -17.39
N ARG A 55 6.13 -10.13 -16.97
CA ARG A 55 6.93 -8.98 -17.41
C ARG A 55 7.14 -8.95 -18.93
N ALA A 56 7.56 -10.07 -19.52
CA ALA A 56 7.78 -10.18 -20.96
C ALA A 56 6.50 -9.84 -21.75
N ARG A 57 5.35 -10.32 -21.28
CA ARG A 57 4.04 -10.05 -21.88
C ARG A 57 3.67 -8.56 -21.83
N ILE A 58 3.92 -7.89 -20.71
CA ILE A 58 3.68 -6.45 -20.59
C ILE A 58 4.62 -5.66 -21.49
N LEU A 59 5.92 -5.93 -21.44
CA LEU A 59 6.91 -5.24 -22.26
C LEU A 59 6.64 -5.37 -23.76
N SER A 60 6.16 -6.54 -24.22
CA SER A 60 5.82 -6.77 -25.64
C SER A 60 4.62 -5.95 -26.13
N ARG A 61 3.79 -5.42 -25.23
CA ARG A 61 2.60 -4.62 -25.53
C ARG A 61 2.85 -3.11 -25.50
N ILE A 62 4.01 -2.65 -25.11
CA ILE A 62 4.32 -1.21 -25.08
C ILE A 62 4.14 -0.65 -26.49
N SER A 63 3.34 0.43 -26.61
CA SER A 63 2.88 0.91 -27.92
C SER A 63 3.52 2.20 -28.39
N GLY A 64 4.39 2.82 -27.65
CA GLY A 64 4.82 4.09 -28.13
C GLY A 64 5.86 4.84 -27.33
N GLY A 65 6.08 6.10 -27.71
CA GLY A 65 7.08 6.97 -27.17
C GLY A 65 6.60 7.90 -26.04
N THR A 66 5.31 7.91 -25.70
CA THR A 66 4.83 8.73 -24.57
C THR A 66 5.05 8.00 -23.27
N ALA A 67 5.73 8.66 -22.34
CA ALA A 67 5.92 8.19 -20.98
C ALA A 67 5.33 9.22 -20.03
N TYR A 68 4.52 8.76 -19.08
CA TYR A 68 3.92 9.58 -18.03
C TYR A 68 4.72 9.38 -16.74
N ASP A 69 5.13 10.48 -16.13
CA ASP A 69 5.73 10.49 -14.79
C ASP A 69 4.62 10.45 -13.75
N LEU A 70 4.58 9.40 -12.96
CA LEU A 70 3.56 9.21 -11.95
C LEU A 70 4.01 9.70 -10.56
N SER A 71 5.11 10.45 -10.48
CA SER A 71 5.63 10.97 -9.22
C SER A 71 5.27 12.45 -9.01
N VAL A 72 5.22 12.84 -7.75
CA VAL A 72 5.13 14.25 -7.35
C VAL A 72 6.50 14.87 -7.13
N GLU A 73 6.60 16.20 -7.24
CA GLU A 73 7.79 16.94 -6.82
C GLU A 73 7.96 16.90 -5.30
N TYR A 74 9.23 16.81 -4.87
CA TYR A 74 9.60 16.92 -3.45
C TYR A 74 10.05 18.36 -3.17
N TYR A 75 9.37 19.04 -2.27
CA TYR A 75 9.68 20.42 -1.92
C TYR A 75 9.50 20.69 -0.42
N ILE A 76 10.13 21.74 0.10
CA ILE A 76 10.01 22.13 1.52
C ILE A 76 8.57 22.63 1.76
N GLY A 77 7.87 21.97 2.67
CA GLY A 77 6.46 22.27 2.98
C GLY A 77 5.44 21.39 2.28
N MET A 78 5.89 20.39 1.50
CA MET A 78 5.01 19.41 0.85
C MET A 78 4.11 18.64 1.85
N PRO A 79 2.97 18.08 1.42
CA PRO A 79 2.10 17.28 2.27
C PRO A 79 2.84 16.12 2.95
N SER A 80 2.58 15.92 4.25
CA SER A 80 3.16 14.85 5.06
C SER A 80 2.40 14.73 6.38
N TRP A 81 2.53 13.60 7.07
CA TRP A 81 1.94 13.35 8.39
C TRP A 81 2.65 14.08 9.54
N GLN A 82 2.95 15.36 9.36
CA GLN A 82 3.62 16.20 10.36
C GLN A 82 2.85 16.30 11.68
N ALA A 83 1.52 16.25 11.62
CA ALA A 83 0.67 16.21 12.81
C ALA A 83 0.87 14.93 13.64
N ALA A 84 1.33 13.83 13.03
CA ALA A 84 1.72 12.59 13.71
C ALA A 84 3.15 12.63 14.24
N GLY A 85 3.92 13.69 13.95
CA GLY A 85 5.30 13.86 14.41
C GLY A 85 6.37 13.45 13.40
N ASP A 86 5.98 13.16 12.15
CA ASP A 86 6.93 12.77 11.12
C ASP A 86 7.86 13.90 10.72
N PRO A 87 9.11 13.62 10.38
CA PRO A 87 10.07 14.65 10.03
C PRO A 87 9.69 15.34 8.72
N HIS A 88 9.88 16.67 8.70
CA HIS A 88 9.71 17.46 7.49
C HIS A 88 10.75 17.14 6.44
N TYR A 89 10.37 17.27 5.15
CA TYR A 89 11.34 17.30 4.08
C TYR A 89 12.28 18.50 4.25
N ARG A 90 13.57 18.23 4.18
CA ARG A 90 14.64 19.23 4.23
C ARG A 90 15.61 18.96 3.12
N MET A 91 16.07 20.02 2.48
CA MET A 91 17.12 19.98 1.48
C MET A 91 18.04 21.17 1.71
N TRP A 92 19.34 20.95 1.65
CA TRP A 92 20.34 22.00 1.77
C TRP A 92 21.55 21.71 0.88
N MET A 93 22.24 22.77 0.49
CA MET A 93 23.47 22.66 -0.27
C MET A 93 24.62 22.31 0.70
N THR A 94 25.35 21.28 0.40
CA THR A 94 26.57 20.88 1.13
C THR A 94 27.82 21.53 0.53
N HIS A 95 27.77 21.80 -0.77
CA HIS A 95 28.86 22.47 -1.51
C HIS A 95 28.27 23.47 -2.49
N THR A 96 28.98 24.58 -2.67
CA THR A 96 28.68 25.58 -3.68
C THR A 96 29.98 25.90 -4.46
N PRO A 97 29.90 26.43 -5.69
CA PRO A 97 31.09 26.79 -6.45
C PRO A 97 32.05 27.71 -5.72
N GLN A 98 31.53 28.71 -5.02
CA GLN A 98 32.32 29.67 -4.23
C GLN A 98 32.93 29.00 -3.00
N GLY A 99 32.14 28.18 -2.28
CA GLY A 99 32.61 27.44 -1.10
C GLY A 99 33.74 26.46 -1.42
N THR A 100 33.72 25.85 -2.60
CA THR A 100 34.80 24.94 -3.02
C THR A 100 36.14 25.62 -3.09
N VAL A 101 36.19 26.85 -3.58
CA VAL A 101 37.44 27.65 -3.63
C VAL A 101 37.88 28.08 -2.23
N VAL A 102 36.94 28.53 -1.39
CA VAL A 102 37.25 29.06 -0.05
C VAL A 102 37.62 27.96 0.94
N ASP A 103 36.84 26.87 0.95
CA ASP A 103 36.94 25.82 1.98
C ASP A 103 37.99 24.77 1.62
N ASP A 104 38.35 24.66 0.33
CA ASP A 104 39.29 23.64 -0.19
C ASP A 104 39.09 22.26 0.47
N PRO A 105 37.89 21.67 0.38
CA PRO A 105 37.51 20.50 1.17
C PRO A 105 38.41 19.26 0.90
N MET A 106 39.08 19.24 -0.22
CA MET A 106 40.01 18.18 -0.59
C MET A 106 41.49 18.51 -0.29
N GLY A 107 41.80 19.73 0.15
CA GLY A 107 43.16 20.16 0.46
C GLY A 107 44.09 20.21 -0.77
N LEU A 108 43.56 20.54 -1.95
CA LEU A 108 44.29 20.51 -3.22
C LEU A 108 44.96 21.85 -3.56
N GLY A 109 44.59 22.92 -2.86
CA GLY A 109 45.10 24.27 -3.07
C GLY A 109 44.37 25.09 -4.14
N GLU A 110 44.59 26.38 -4.13
CA GLU A 110 43.86 27.35 -4.96
C GLU A 110 44.01 27.08 -6.47
N GLU A 111 45.24 26.77 -6.92
CA GLU A 111 45.56 26.49 -8.34
C GLU A 111 44.70 25.32 -8.89
N MET A 112 44.53 24.25 -8.11
CA MET A 112 43.75 23.09 -8.53
C MET A 112 42.26 23.33 -8.49
N ASN A 113 41.78 24.32 -7.73
CA ASN A 113 40.39 24.70 -7.60
C ASN A 113 39.97 25.86 -8.52
N GLU A 114 40.91 26.54 -9.18
CA GLU A 114 40.65 27.78 -9.95
C GLU A 114 39.53 27.63 -11.00
N HIS A 115 39.46 26.47 -11.66
CA HIS A 115 38.46 26.20 -12.71
C HIS A 115 37.38 25.23 -12.30
N VAL A 116 37.36 24.78 -11.04
CA VAL A 116 36.36 23.81 -10.55
C VAL A 116 35.14 24.55 -10.07
N SER A 117 33.99 24.10 -10.58
CA SER A 117 32.68 24.62 -10.18
C SER A 117 31.75 23.44 -9.96
N TYR A 118 31.45 23.08 -8.70
CA TYR A 118 30.55 22.00 -8.41
C TYR A 118 29.59 22.32 -7.25
N THR A 119 28.48 21.61 -7.22
CA THR A 119 27.50 21.70 -6.14
C THR A 119 27.23 20.32 -5.57
N GLY A 120 26.92 20.27 -4.29
CA GLY A 120 26.43 19.10 -3.61
C GLY A 120 25.18 19.46 -2.79
N ALA A 121 24.23 18.55 -2.70
CA ALA A 121 23.03 18.71 -1.88
C ALA A 121 22.82 17.49 -0.97
N ALA A 122 22.18 17.72 0.16
CA ALA A 122 21.73 16.67 1.07
C ALA A 122 20.23 16.81 1.32
N ILE A 123 19.57 15.69 1.57
CA ILE A 123 18.16 15.63 1.94
C ILE A 123 17.98 14.89 3.26
N SER A 124 16.98 15.30 4.01
CA SER A 124 16.43 14.55 5.15
C SER A 124 14.93 14.51 5.01
N MET A 125 14.34 13.32 5.09
CA MET A 125 12.92 13.13 4.84
C MET A 125 12.38 11.89 5.56
N TYR A 126 11.07 11.87 5.74
CA TYR A 126 10.32 10.67 6.12
C TYR A 126 10.18 9.73 4.92
N THR A 127 10.18 8.42 5.15
CA THR A 127 10.12 7.43 4.06
C THR A 127 8.78 7.38 3.35
N HIS A 128 7.70 7.81 4.03
CA HIS A 128 6.33 7.92 3.51
C HIS A 128 5.99 9.33 3.04
N MET A 129 6.90 9.96 2.29
CA MET A 129 6.75 11.33 1.81
C MET A 129 6.91 11.38 0.29
N GLY A 130 6.08 12.21 -0.38
CA GLY A 130 6.00 12.19 -1.85
C GLY A 130 5.53 10.84 -2.38
N THR A 131 5.70 10.59 -3.66
CA THR A 131 5.31 9.29 -4.23
C THR A 131 6.21 8.18 -3.66
N HIS A 132 5.60 7.25 -2.94
CA HIS A 132 6.30 6.19 -2.24
C HIS A 132 5.54 4.85 -2.31
N ILE A 133 6.25 3.79 -1.97
CA ILE A 133 5.68 2.45 -1.82
C ILE A 133 5.91 1.97 -0.39
N ASP A 134 4.83 1.53 0.25
CA ASP A 134 4.88 0.88 1.56
C ASP A 134 5.29 -0.58 1.41
N ALA A 135 6.28 -0.96 2.18
CA ALA A 135 6.68 -2.35 2.32
C ALA A 135 5.74 -3.08 3.30
N LEU A 136 5.75 -4.40 3.25
CA LEU A 136 4.90 -5.25 4.11
C LEU A 136 5.24 -5.15 5.60
N SER A 137 6.35 -4.48 5.94
CA SER A 137 6.74 -4.18 7.31
C SER A 137 6.14 -2.92 7.90
N HIS A 138 5.43 -2.09 7.08
CA HIS A 138 4.92 -0.80 7.55
C HIS A 138 3.81 -0.95 8.58
N PHE A 139 2.77 -1.74 8.30
CA PHE A 139 1.70 -2.04 9.25
C PHE A 139 1.58 -3.54 9.53
N GLY A 140 1.25 -3.85 10.77
CA GLY A 140 1.09 -5.20 11.27
C GLY A 140 -0.08 -5.33 12.23
N LEU A 141 -0.29 -6.54 12.74
CA LEU A 141 -1.30 -6.88 13.73
C LEU A 141 -0.64 -7.63 14.89
N ASN A 142 -0.97 -7.24 16.12
CA ASN A 142 -0.51 -7.93 17.33
C ASN A 142 1.02 -8.14 17.39
N GLY A 143 1.81 -7.13 16.94
CA GLY A 143 3.28 -7.18 16.91
C GLY A 143 3.88 -8.08 15.84
N LYS A 144 3.10 -8.48 14.85
CA LYS A 144 3.53 -9.24 13.67
C LYS A 144 3.20 -8.48 12.40
N ILE A 145 4.02 -8.64 11.38
CA ILE A 145 3.80 -8.18 10.00
C ILE A 145 3.51 -9.38 9.10
N TRP A 146 3.32 -9.13 7.80
CA TRP A 146 3.09 -10.16 6.79
C TRP A 146 3.91 -11.44 7.05
N ASN A 147 3.32 -12.59 6.76
CA ASN A 147 3.93 -13.92 6.88
C ASN A 147 4.37 -14.29 8.31
N GLY A 148 3.84 -13.58 9.32
CA GLY A 148 4.08 -13.89 10.73
C GLY A 148 5.44 -13.43 11.28
N PHE A 149 6.23 -12.64 10.53
CA PHE A 149 7.45 -12.04 11.06
C PHE A 149 7.13 -11.15 12.26
N SER A 150 7.69 -11.45 13.43
CA SER A 150 7.41 -10.70 14.65
C SER A 150 8.35 -9.49 14.79
N ALA A 151 7.83 -8.36 15.26
CA ALA A 151 8.63 -7.18 15.55
C ALA A 151 9.73 -7.47 16.60
N ALA A 152 9.43 -8.32 17.58
CA ALA A 152 10.40 -8.70 18.62
C ALA A 152 11.66 -9.40 18.07
N GLN A 153 11.55 -10.08 16.93
CA GLN A 153 12.67 -10.79 16.31
C GLN A 153 13.29 -10.05 15.13
N HIS A 154 12.48 -9.25 14.41
CA HIS A 154 12.84 -8.70 13.12
C HIS A 154 12.97 -7.18 13.07
N LEU A 155 12.60 -6.46 14.14
CA LEU A 155 12.77 -5.00 14.23
C LEU A 155 13.83 -4.67 15.28
N GLY A 156 14.88 -3.98 14.86
CA GLY A 156 15.94 -3.49 15.73
C GLY A 156 16.18 -1.98 15.56
N ASP A 157 17.25 -1.48 16.16
CA ASP A 157 17.67 -0.08 16.10
C ASP A 157 18.00 0.43 14.69
N ARG A 158 18.23 -0.48 13.75
CA ARG A 158 18.50 -0.20 12.33
C ARG A 158 17.33 -0.53 11.41
N GLY A 159 16.12 -0.64 11.98
CA GLY A 159 14.90 -0.94 11.27
C GLY A 159 14.64 -2.45 11.10
N TRP A 160 13.82 -2.79 10.11
CA TRP A 160 13.40 -4.14 9.83
C TRP A 160 14.47 -4.96 9.11
N ASN A 161 14.63 -6.22 9.49
CA ASN A 161 15.49 -7.18 8.79
C ASN A 161 14.68 -8.21 7.95
N ALA A 162 13.35 -8.07 7.91
CA ALA A 162 12.44 -8.86 7.08
C ALA A 162 11.34 -7.98 6.50
N ALA A 163 10.89 -8.30 5.29
CA ALA A 163 9.76 -7.68 4.57
C ALA A 163 9.83 -6.15 4.44
N GLY A 164 11.03 -5.57 4.52
CA GLY A 164 11.25 -4.13 4.39
C GLY A 164 11.39 -3.65 2.95
N ALA A 165 11.54 -2.34 2.76
CA ALA A 165 11.63 -1.69 1.46
C ALA A 165 12.78 -2.24 0.57
N SER A 166 13.87 -2.73 1.18
CA SER A 166 14.98 -3.31 0.41
C SER A 166 14.67 -4.67 -0.22
N SER A 167 13.61 -5.34 0.21
CA SER A 167 13.13 -6.61 -0.36
C SER A 167 12.27 -6.42 -1.61
N ILE A 168 11.73 -5.21 -1.83
CA ILE A 168 10.88 -4.90 -2.98
C ILE A 168 11.70 -5.02 -4.29
N PRO A 169 11.32 -5.90 -5.23
CA PRO A 169 12.00 -6.03 -6.51
C PRO A 169 11.67 -4.87 -7.46
N PRO A 170 12.44 -4.66 -8.55
CA PRO A 170 12.00 -3.79 -9.64
C PRO A 170 10.63 -4.23 -10.18
N ILE A 171 9.72 -3.27 -10.30
CA ILE A 171 8.32 -3.52 -10.64
C ILE A 171 8.11 -3.26 -12.14
N ILE A 172 7.63 -4.29 -12.86
CA ILE A 172 7.20 -4.21 -14.26
C ILE A 172 5.91 -5.03 -14.35
N ALA A 173 4.78 -4.36 -14.44
CA ALA A 173 3.46 -5.01 -14.46
C ALA A 173 2.45 -4.19 -15.25
N ARG A 174 1.25 -4.72 -15.46
CA ARG A 174 0.14 -3.94 -15.98
C ARG A 174 -0.37 -3.01 -14.90
N GLY A 175 -0.41 -1.70 -15.19
CA GLY A 175 -1.09 -0.71 -14.39
C GLY A 175 -2.48 -0.44 -14.93
N VAL A 176 -3.43 -0.22 -14.04
CA VAL A 176 -4.80 0.20 -14.35
C VAL A 176 -5.13 1.44 -13.54
N LEU A 177 -5.52 2.50 -14.22
CA LEU A 177 -6.10 3.69 -13.62
C LEU A 177 -7.62 3.50 -13.47
N ILE A 178 -8.14 3.66 -12.25
CA ILE A 178 -9.57 3.78 -12.00
C ILE A 178 -9.87 5.24 -11.63
N ASP A 179 -10.42 5.99 -12.56
CA ASP A 179 -10.74 7.41 -12.37
C ASP A 179 -12.14 7.59 -11.78
N VAL A 180 -12.22 7.49 -10.47
CA VAL A 180 -13.48 7.62 -9.73
C VAL A 180 -14.02 9.04 -9.80
N ALA A 181 -13.17 10.05 -9.72
CA ALA A 181 -13.61 11.44 -9.77
C ALA A 181 -14.34 11.73 -11.08
N THR A 182 -13.76 11.38 -12.24
CA THR A 182 -14.40 11.58 -13.56
C THR A 182 -15.65 10.71 -13.70
N ALA A 183 -15.66 9.49 -13.20
CA ALA A 183 -16.86 8.63 -13.23
C ALA A 183 -18.04 9.26 -12.47
N LYS A 184 -17.78 10.03 -11.41
CA LYS A 184 -18.79 10.80 -10.68
C LYS A 184 -19.11 12.16 -11.30
N GLY A 185 -18.48 12.51 -12.41
CA GLY A 185 -18.66 13.82 -13.05
C GLY A 185 -18.02 14.97 -12.27
N LEU A 186 -17.01 14.65 -11.49
CA LEU A 186 -16.28 15.60 -10.62
C LEU A 186 -14.83 15.71 -11.08
N GLU A 187 -14.23 16.87 -10.87
CA GLU A 187 -12.79 17.04 -11.04
C GLU A 187 -11.99 16.46 -9.88
N MET A 188 -12.55 16.53 -8.68
CA MET A 188 -12.01 16.03 -7.42
C MET A 188 -13.17 15.56 -6.54
N LEU A 189 -12.99 14.43 -5.87
CA LEU A 189 -13.94 13.93 -4.88
C LEU A 189 -13.98 14.86 -3.64
N PRO A 190 -15.14 14.99 -2.99
CA PRO A 190 -15.25 15.80 -1.76
C PRO A 190 -14.36 15.27 -0.63
N ASN A 191 -13.98 16.15 0.30
CA ASN A 191 -13.31 15.75 1.53
C ASN A 191 -14.11 14.64 2.25
N GLY A 192 -13.40 13.64 2.77
CA GLY A 192 -13.98 12.50 3.48
C GLY A 192 -14.80 11.54 2.61
N TYR A 193 -14.80 11.70 1.28
CA TYR A 193 -15.49 10.75 0.40
C TYR A 193 -14.86 9.37 0.51
N ARG A 194 -15.68 8.38 0.85
CA ARG A 194 -15.27 6.98 0.92
C ARG A 194 -15.62 6.28 -0.39
N VAL A 195 -14.60 5.91 -1.15
CA VAL A 195 -14.76 5.17 -2.39
C VAL A 195 -15.26 3.76 -2.08
N THR A 196 -16.40 3.39 -2.64
CA THR A 196 -17.05 2.10 -2.45
C THR A 196 -16.69 1.13 -3.58
N ARG A 197 -17.04 -0.15 -3.41
CA ARG A 197 -16.99 -1.15 -4.47
C ARG A 197 -17.77 -0.72 -5.71
N ASP A 198 -18.96 -0.20 -5.52
CA ASP A 198 -19.82 0.23 -6.64
C ASP A 198 -19.24 1.41 -7.41
N ASP A 199 -18.56 2.34 -6.74
CA ASP A 199 -17.84 3.42 -7.40
C ASP A 199 -16.73 2.90 -8.32
N LEU A 200 -16.00 1.87 -7.86
CA LEU A 200 -14.94 1.24 -8.68
C LEU A 200 -15.54 0.51 -9.89
N VAL A 201 -16.63 -0.23 -9.69
CA VAL A 201 -17.33 -0.93 -10.79
C VAL A 201 -17.86 0.07 -11.81
N GLU A 202 -18.52 1.15 -11.37
CA GLU A 202 -19.01 2.21 -12.25
C GLU A 202 -17.88 2.84 -13.06
N ALA A 203 -16.75 3.14 -12.42
CA ALA A 203 -15.60 3.73 -13.12
C ALA A 203 -15.01 2.77 -14.15
N LEU A 204 -14.80 1.50 -13.79
CA LEU A 204 -14.31 0.47 -14.71
C LEU A 204 -15.22 0.26 -15.91
N ASP A 205 -16.53 0.21 -15.69
CA ASP A 205 -17.52 0.05 -16.77
C ASP A 205 -17.50 1.25 -17.73
N ARG A 206 -17.44 2.48 -17.21
CA ARG A 206 -17.33 3.71 -18.02
C ARG A 206 -16.03 3.77 -18.82
N GLN A 207 -14.93 3.28 -18.25
CA GLN A 207 -13.62 3.24 -18.90
C GLN A 207 -13.47 2.07 -19.87
N GLY A 208 -14.37 1.07 -19.81
CA GLY A 208 -14.30 -0.15 -20.61
C GLY A 208 -13.11 -1.03 -20.26
N VAL A 209 -12.64 -0.99 -19.01
CA VAL A 209 -11.46 -1.71 -18.53
C VAL A 209 -11.86 -2.85 -17.60
N GLN A 210 -11.18 -3.99 -17.73
CA GLN A 210 -11.31 -5.13 -16.84
C GLN A 210 -10.02 -5.32 -16.04
N LEU A 211 -10.14 -5.55 -14.74
CA LEU A 211 -9.03 -5.91 -13.89
C LEU A 211 -8.63 -7.38 -14.11
N LEU A 212 -7.34 -7.63 -14.03
CA LEU A 212 -6.73 -8.96 -14.11
C LEU A 212 -5.89 -9.22 -12.86
N GLU A 213 -5.74 -10.49 -12.50
CA GLU A 213 -4.83 -10.88 -11.44
C GLU A 213 -3.40 -10.40 -11.70
N GLY A 214 -2.76 -9.82 -10.68
CA GLY A 214 -1.43 -9.25 -10.77
C GLY A 214 -1.37 -7.81 -11.28
N ASP A 215 -2.52 -7.15 -11.46
CA ASP A 215 -2.55 -5.73 -11.81
C ASP A 215 -2.06 -4.84 -10.65
N ILE A 216 -1.49 -3.71 -11.02
CA ILE A 216 -1.29 -2.56 -10.15
C ILE A 216 -2.47 -1.63 -10.38
N VAL A 217 -3.29 -1.45 -9.35
CA VAL A 217 -4.51 -0.65 -9.44
C VAL A 217 -4.29 0.70 -8.78
N LEU A 218 -4.44 1.78 -9.55
CA LEU A 218 -4.26 3.15 -9.11
C LEU A 218 -5.58 3.91 -9.15
N ILE A 219 -6.00 4.44 -8.01
CA ILE A 219 -7.27 5.12 -7.83
C ILE A 219 -7.06 6.63 -7.90
N ARG A 220 -7.76 7.29 -8.83
CA ARG A 220 -7.75 8.74 -8.92
C ARG A 220 -8.97 9.32 -8.21
N THR A 221 -8.70 10.09 -7.18
CA THR A 221 -9.68 10.91 -6.46
C THR A 221 -9.71 12.36 -6.95
N GLY A 222 -8.68 12.78 -7.70
CA GLY A 222 -8.44 14.15 -8.13
C GLY A 222 -7.74 15.02 -7.08
N ARG A 223 -7.35 14.44 -5.94
CA ARG A 223 -6.73 15.18 -4.82
C ARG A 223 -5.44 15.91 -5.22
N MET A 224 -4.71 15.38 -6.21
CA MET A 224 -3.48 16.00 -6.72
C MET A 224 -3.66 17.43 -7.22
N LYS A 225 -4.87 17.84 -7.60
CA LYS A 225 -5.16 19.22 -8.03
C LYS A 225 -4.85 20.30 -6.99
N ILE A 226 -4.79 19.92 -5.72
CA ILE A 226 -4.50 20.81 -4.61
C ILE A 226 -3.23 20.43 -3.84
N TYR A 227 -2.32 19.67 -4.48
CA TYR A 227 -1.08 19.21 -3.86
C TYR A 227 -0.19 20.33 -3.33
N ASP A 228 -0.17 21.48 -4.00
CA ASP A 228 0.62 22.65 -3.60
C ASP A 228 0.10 23.36 -2.34
N ASP A 229 -1.15 23.11 -1.94
CA ASP A 229 -1.71 23.51 -0.66
C ASP A 229 -1.69 22.33 0.30
N ALA A 230 -0.56 22.14 0.98
CA ALA A 230 -0.36 21.00 1.87
C ALA A 230 -1.42 20.92 2.98
N ALA A 231 -1.90 22.04 3.50
CA ALA A 231 -2.93 22.07 4.54
C ALA A 231 -4.27 21.59 3.99
N ALA A 232 -4.72 22.10 2.85
CA ALA A 232 -5.94 21.66 2.19
C ALA A 232 -5.82 20.21 1.72
N TYR A 233 -4.66 19.80 1.20
CA TYR A 233 -4.42 18.43 0.75
C TYR A 233 -4.57 17.42 1.87
N MET A 234 -4.08 17.72 3.08
CA MET A 234 -4.14 16.86 4.26
C MET A 234 -5.49 16.94 5.01
N ASP A 235 -6.36 17.89 4.67
CA ASP A 235 -7.64 18.07 5.35
C ASP A 235 -8.66 17.02 4.91
N ASN A 236 -8.77 15.95 5.69
CA ASN A 236 -9.75 14.86 5.50
C ASN A 236 -9.87 14.39 4.03
N PRO A 237 -8.79 13.87 3.42
CA PRO A 237 -8.78 13.50 2.02
C PRO A 237 -9.80 12.39 1.71
N PRO A 238 -10.35 12.33 0.48
CA PRO A 238 -11.10 11.17 0.02
C PRO A 238 -10.18 9.95 -0.07
N GLY A 239 -10.71 8.75 0.10
CA GLY A 239 -9.93 7.51 0.03
C GLY A 239 -10.79 6.26 -0.07
N LEU A 240 -10.17 5.09 -0.14
CA LEU A 240 -10.87 3.83 -0.26
C LEU A 240 -11.58 3.43 1.04
N GLY A 241 -12.70 2.70 0.91
CA GLY A 241 -13.33 1.94 1.97
C GLY A 241 -12.88 0.46 1.95
N MET A 242 -13.15 -0.26 3.04
CA MET A 242 -12.76 -1.67 3.19
C MET A 242 -13.38 -2.58 2.11
N GLU A 243 -14.64 -2.35 1.74
CA GLU A 243 -15.33 -3.14 0.72
C GLU A 243 -14.65 -2.96 -0.65
N ALA A 244 -14.25 -1.74 -0.98
CA ALA A 244 -13.50 -1.44 -2.21
C ALA A 244 -12.14 -2.15 -2.22
N ALA A 245 -11.40 -2.13 -1.11
CA ALA A 245 -10.12 -2.81 -1.01
C ALA A 245 -10.26 -4.34 -1.15
N ARG A 246 -11.28 -4.94 -0.51
CA ARG A 246 -11.58 -6.38 -0.66
C ARG A 246 -11.91 -6.75 -2.11
N PHE A 247 -12.74 -5.95 -2.76
CA PHE A 247 -13.05 -6.14 -4.19
C PHE A 247 -11.78 -6.17 -5.04
N LEU A 248 -10.87 -5.22 -4.83
CA LEU A 248 -9.63 -5.15 -5.62
C LEU A 248 -8.72 -6.37 -5.38
N VAL A 249 -8.58 -6.80 -4.14
CA VAL A 249 -7.58 -7.82 -3.78
C VAL A 249 -8.16 -9.23 -3.81
N GLU A 250 -9.33 -9.45 -3.21
CA GLU A 250 -9.91 -10.80 -3.10
C GLU A 250 -10.63 -11.22 -4.39
N GLU A 251 -11.43 -10.31 -5.00
CA GLU A 251 -12.20 -10.65 -6.20
C GLU A 251 -11.42 -10.44 -7.50
N LYS A 252 -10.51 -9.44 -7.55
CA LYS A 252 -9.78 -9.06 -8.76
C LYS A 252 -8.32 -9.46 -8.76
N GLY A 253 -7.75 -9.81 -7.61
CA GLY A 253 -6.37 -10.28 -7.52
C GLY A 253 -5.33 -9.17 -7.70
N ALA A 254 -5.66 -7.92 -7.38
CA ALA A 254 -4.70 -6.82 -7.46
C ALA A 254 -3.42 -7.14 -6.67
N MET A 255 -2.27 -6.85 -7.28
CA MET A 255 -0.96 -7.08 -6.68
C MET A 255 -0.52 -5.90 -5.81
N ILE A 256 -0.77 -4.69 -6.27
CA ILE A 256 -0.51 -3.43 -5.59
C ILE A 256 -1.77 -2.58 -5.71
N VAL A 257 -2.11 -1.88 -4.64
CA VAL A 257 -3.19 -0.87 -4.65
C VAL A 257 -2.57 0.48 -4.32
N GLY A 258 -2.94 1.52 -5.07
CA GLY A 258 -2.44 2.87 -4.81
C GLY A 258 -3.46 3.95 -5.13
N ALA A 259 -3.18 5.18 -4.70
CA ALA A 259 -4.01 6.34 -4.96
C ALA A 259 -3.21 7.64 -5.04
N ASP A 260 -3.90 8.69 -5.46
CA ASP A 260 -3.39 10.06 -5.55
C ASP A 260 -3.55 10.86 -4.24
N ASN A 261 -3.91 10.20 -3.14
CA ASN A 261 -3.96 10.78 -1.79
C ASN A 261 -2.83 10.26 -0.90
N LEU A 262 -2.66 10.87 0.26
CA LEU A 262 -1.80 10.38 1.32
C LEU A 262 -2.69 9.75 2.40
N SER A 263 -2.63 8.46 2.52
CA SER A 263 -3.34 7.53 3.40
C SER A 263 -4.11 6.42 2.69
N LEU A 264 -4.19 6.44 1.36
CA LEU A 264 -4.98 5.49 0.57
C LEU A 264 -6.45 5.39 1.03
N GLU A 265 -6.70 5.21 2.33
CA GLU A 265 -8.01 5.01 2.94
C GLU A 265 -8.71 6.30 3.34
N ALA A 266 -10.05 6.25 3.42
CA ALA A 266 -10.86 7.37 3.90
C ALA A 266 -10.96 7.37 5.43
N PHE A 267 -10.89 8.56 6.02
CA PHE A 267 -11.13 8.77 7.45
C PHE A 267 -12.54 9.33 7.70
N PRO A 268 -13.11 9.14 8.93
CA PRO A 268 -12.63 8.27 10.00
C PRO A 268 -12.74 6.79 9.63
N SER A 269 -12.00 5.92 10.34
CA SER A 269 -12.09 4.47 10.16
C SER A 269 -13.52 3.95 10.28
N GLU A 270 -13.87 2.99 9.44
CA GLU A 270 -15.14 2.24 9.51
C GLU A 270 -15.03 0.96 10.36
N VAL A 271 -13.83 0.62 10.82
CA VAL A 271 -13.57 -0.57 11.64
C VAL A 271 -13.27 -0.16 13.08
N ALA A 272 -14.02 -0.72 14.02
CA ALA A 272 -13.80 -0.48 15.44
C ALA A 272 -12.39 -0.95 15.87
N ASN A 273 -11.76 -0.18 16.75
CA ASN A 273 -10.44 -0.48 17.32
C ASN A 273 -9.26 -0.59 16.30
N ASN A 274 -9.47 -0.15 15.08
CA ASN A 274 -8.42 0.00 14.09
C ASN A 274 -8.59 1.34 13.35
N TYR A 275 -7.67 2.27 13.49
CA TYR A 275 -7.76 3.59 12.86
C TYR A 275 -7.30 3.61 11.40
N VAL A 276 -6.57 2.57 10.95
CA VAL A 276 -6.05 2.37 9.58
C VAL A 276 -6.32 0.95 9.08
N PRO A 277 -7.59 0.55 8.94
CA PRO A 277 -7.95 -0.82 8.62
C PRO A 277 -7.46 -1.28 7.24
N LEU A 278 -7.37 -0.38 6.25
CA LEU A 278 -6.88 -0.76 4.93
C LEU A 278 -5.39 -1.09 4.93
N HIS A 279 -4.58 -0.31 5.64
CA HIS A 279 -3.15 -0.59 5.75
C HIS A 279 -2.91 -1.96 6.40
N THR A 280 -3.57 -2.25 7.52
CA THR A 280 -3.44 -3.54 8.18
C THR A 280 -3.95 -4.68 7.29
N TYR A 281 -5.09 -4.47 6.61
CA TYR A 281 -5.64 -5.45 5.69
C TYR A 281 -4.72 -5.71 4.48
N LEU A 282 -4.31 -4.66 3.77
CA LEU A 282 -3.50 -4.81 2.56
C LEU A 282 -2.10 -5.34 2.88
N LEU A 283 -1.40 -4.70 3.81
CA LEU A 283 0.00 -5.02 4.10
C LEU A 283 0.14 -6.30 4.93
N ALA A 284 -0.58 -6.39 6.06
CA ALA A 284 -0.38 -7.48 7.01
C ALA A 284 -1.22 -8.72 6.73
N GLU A 285 -2.47 -8.59 6.24
CA GLU A 285 -3.32 -9.75 6.00
C GLU A 285 -3.20 -10.28 4.56
N GLN A 286 -3.05 -9.39 3.55
CA GLN A 286 -3.08 -9.75 2.14
C GLN A 286 -1.70 -9.77 1.46
N GLY A 287 -0.66 -9.21 2.08
CA GLY A 287 0.66 -9.10 1.50
C GLY A 287 0.70 -8.26 0.22
N ALA A 288 -0.15 -7.23 0.14
CA ALA A 288 -0.25 -6.32 -0.99
C ALA A 288 0.37 -4.97 -0.62
N PRO A 289 1.51 -4.57 -1.22
CA PRO A 289 2.09 -3.25 -1.03
C PRO A 289 1.15 -2.12 -1.45
N ILE A 290 1.35 -0.93 -0.85
CA ILE A 290 0.56 0.27 -1.12
C ILE A 290 1.42 1.30 -1.86
N LEU A 291 0.81 2.04 -2.80
CA LEU A 291 1.40 3.21 -3.44
C LEU A 291 0.58 4.44 -3.06
N GLU A 292 1.25 5.48 -2.57
CA GLU A 292 0.59 6.74 -2.20
C GLU A 292 1.17 7.93 -2.94
N LEU A 293 0.41 9.03 -2.99
CA LEU A 293 0.79 10.27 -3.67
C LEU A 293 1.18 10.04 -5.13
N VAL A 294 0.44 9.18 -5.82
CA VAL A 294 0.67 8.88 -7.24
C VAL A 294 0.07 9.98 -8.10
N TYR A 295 0.85 10.60 -8.98
CA TYR A 295 0.37 11.65 -9.88
C TYR A 295 -0.36 11.02 -11.07
N LEU A 296 -1.68 11.14 -11.09
CA LEU A 296 -2.56 10.46 -12.06
C LEU A 296 -3.27 11.42 -13.03
N GLU A 297 -3.07 12.73 -12.90
CA GLU A 297 -3.81 13.73 -13.64
C GLU A 297 -3.58 13.68 -15.15
N GLU A 298 -2.35 13.39 -15.58
CA GLU A 298 -2.04 13.31 -17.01
C GLU A 298 -2.63 12.06 -17.67
N LEU A 299 -2.56 10.91 -17.01
CA LEU A 299 -3.20 9.68 -17.49
C LEU A 299 -4.71 9.85 -17.64
N ALA A 300 -5.36 10.48 -16.64
CA ALA A 300 -6.79 10.75 -16.67
C ALA A 300 -7.18 11.72 -17.79
N ARG A 301 -6.44 12.83 -17.95
CA ARG A 301 -6.65 13.81 -19.00
C ARG A 301 -6.60 13.17 -20.41
N ASP A 302 -5.64 12.27 -20.61
CA ASP A 302 -5.39 11.66 -21.92
C ASP A 302 -6.16 10.34 -22.11
N GLY A 303 -6.98 9.92 -21.12
CA GLY A 303 -7.80 8.70 -21.19
C GLY A 303 -6.97 7.42 -21.24
N VAL A 304 -5.77 7.42 -20.64
CA VAL A 304 -4.88 6.26 -20.59
C VAL A 304 -5.18 5.45 -19.32
N TYR A 305 -6.04 4.46 -19.45
CA TYR A 305 -6.49 3.65 -18.32
C TYR A 305 -5.72 2.33 -18.16
N GLU A 306 -5.04 1.87 -19.22
CA GLU A 306 -4.17 0.68 -19.18
C GLU A 306 -2.76 1.02 -19.65
N PHE A 307 -1.76 0.66 -18.87
CA PHE A 307 -0.37 0.99 -19.17
C PHE A 307 0.60 -0.05 -18.63
N ALA A 308 1.81 -0.06 -19.18
CA ALA A 308 2.94 -0.71 -18.51
C ALA A 308 3.39 0.19 -17.37
N PHE A 309 3.30 -0.29 -16.13
CA PHE A 309 3.88 0.34 -14.96
C PHE A 309 5.31 -0.14 -14.79
N LEU A 310 6.25 0.82 -14.77
CA LEU A 310 7.66 0.58 -14.50
C LEU A 310 8.06 1.39 -13.27
N GLY A 311 8.56 0.72 -12.23
CA GLY A 311 8.96 1.39 -10.99
C GLY A 311 10.12 0.70 -10.31
N GLY A 312 11.02 1.50 -9.76
CA GLY A 312 12.07 1.05 -8.87
C GLY A 312 12.14 1.97 -7.66
N SER A 313 11.83 1.43 -6.48
CA SER A 313 11.96 2.17 -5.24
C SER A 313 13.43 2.27 -4.81
N LEU A 314 13.74 3.25 -3.98
CA LEU A 314 15.05 3.30 -3.32
C LEU A 314 15.24 2.05 -2.45
N LYS A 315 16.38 1.38 -2.61
CA LYS A 315 16.68 0.15 -1.86
C LYS A 315 17.18 0.46 -0.46
N LEU A 316 16.31 1.01 0.38
CA LEU A 316 16.62 1.43 1.75
C LEU A 316 16.58 0.23 2.69
N ARG A 317 17.76 -0.18 3.19
CA ARG A 317 17.83 -1.28 4.16
C ARG A 317 17.22 -0.87 5.49
N GLY A 318 16.31 -1.66 6.00
CA GLY A 318 15.66 -1.47 7.29
C GLY A 318 14.45 -0.54 7.27
N ALA A 319 14.20 0.17 6.15
CA ALA A 319 13.04 1.03 6.02
C ALA A 319 11.76 0.24 5.75
N ASP A 320 10.65 0.78 6.17
CA ASP A 320 9.29 0.28 6.02
C ASP A 320 8.56 0.83 4.79
N ALA A 321 9.12 1.84 4.14
CA ALA A 321 8.73 2.35 2.85
C ALA A 321 9.92 2.93 2.10
N ALA A 322 9.74 3.24 0.83
CA ALA A 322 10.74 3.96 0.07
C ALA A 322 10.12 4.84 -1.01
N PRO A 323 10.72 6.03 -1.28
CA PRO A 323 10.41 6.81 -2.46
C PRO A 323 10.53 5.98 -3.73
N ILE A 324 9.59 6.21 -4.64
CA ILE A 324 9.56 5.58 -5.96
C ILE A 324 9.21 6.63 -7.00
N ARG A 325 9.84 6.57 -8.19
CA ARG A 325 9.45 7.37 -9.34
C ARG A 325 8.91 6.46 -10.43
N PRO A 326 7.60 6.13 -10.39
CA PRO A 326 7.02 5.21 -11.37
C PRO A 326 6.77 5.92 -12.69
N ILE A 327 6.83 5.13 -13.76
CA ILE A 327 6.57 5.57 -15.13
C ILE A 327 5.44 4.72 -15.70
N ALA A 328 4.49 5.36 -16.38
CA ALA A 328 3.47 4.66 -17.16
C ALA A 328 3.73 4.84 -18.67
N ILE A 329 3.66 3.74 -19.41
CA ILE A 329 3.74 3.74 -20.88
C ILE A 329 2.48 3.04 -21.41
N PRO A 330 1.68 3.69 -22.29
CA PRO A 330 0.45 3.12 -22.81
C PRO A 330 0.66 1.73 -23.44
N LEU A 331 -0.27 0.83 -23.19
CA LEU A 331 -0.27 -0.50 -23.80
C LEU A 331 -1.11 -0.54 -25.06
N ARG A 332 -0.65 -1.30 -26.07
CA ARG A 332 -1.51 -1.67 -27.19
C ARG A 332 -2.70 -2.50 -26.68
N PRO A 333 -3.91 -2.30 -27.22
CA PRO A 333 -5.06 -3.13 -26.90
C PRO A 333 -4.74 -4.62 -27.09
N LEU A 334 -5.34 -5.48 -26.28
CA LEU A 334 -5.30 -6.92 -26.51
C LEU A 334 -6.09 -7.20 -27.81
N SER A 335 -5.49 -7.88 -28.77
CA SER A 335 -6.26 -8.45 -29.88
C SER A 335 -7.20 -9.52 -29.32
N GLU A 336 -8.37 -9.76 -29.96
CA GLU A 336 -9.33 -10.77 -29.51
C GLU A 336 -8.71 -12.16 -29.32
N ALA A 337 -7.77 -12.55 -30.20
CA ALA A 337 -7.01 -13.80 -30.09
C ALA A 337 -6.13 -13.88 -28.82
N ASN A 338 -5.63 -12.76 -28.33
CA ASN A 338 -4.83 -12.71 -27.10
C ASN A 338 -5.69 -12.67 -25.82
N THR A 339 -6.94 -12.24 -25.92
CA THR A 339 -7.88 -12.21 -24.79
C THR A 339 -8.29 -13.62 -24.36
N GLU A 340 -8.43 -14.54 -25.30
CA GLU A 340 -8.74 -15.95 -25.00
C GLU A 340 -7.57 -16.68 -24.33
N VAL A 341 -6.33 -16.41 -24.76
CA VAL A 341 -5.11 -16.98 -24.13
C VAL A 341 -4.95 -16.48 -22.69
N LEU A 342 -5.34 -15.23 -22.41
CA LEU A 342 -5.31 -14.70 -21.06
C LEU A 342 -6.38 -15.33 -20.15
N LYS A 343 -7.57 -15.61 -20.66
CA LYS A 343 -8.65 -16.29 -19.93
C LYS A 343 -8.31 -17.74 -19.60
N THR A 344 -7.55 -18.41 -20.47
CA THR A 344 -7.11 -19.80 -20.25
C THR A 344 -5.87 -19.93 -19.37
N ALA A 345 -5.04 -18.87 -19.25
CA ALA A 345 -3.88 -18.85 -18.36
C ALA A 345 -4.27 -18.63 -16.88
N VAL A 346 -5.48 -18.15 -16.59
CA VAL A 346 -6.06 -18.03 -15.25
C VAL A 346 -6.80 -19.33 -14.92
N ASN A 347 -6.06 -20.45 -14.83
CA ASN A 347 -6.62 -21.68 -14.29
C ASN A 347 -6.20 -21.79 -12.82
N PRO A 348 -7.14 -21.76 -11.85
CA PRO A 348 -6.83 -21.85 -10.42
C PRO A 348 -6.23 -23.18 -9.98
N ALA A 349 -5.99 -24.13 -10.91
CA ALA A 349 -5.42 -25.45 -10.64
C ALA A 349 -3.91 -25.47 -10.38
N HIS A 350 -3.20 -24.33 -10.44
CA HIS A 350 -1.75 -24.26 -10.21
C HIS A 350 -1.33 -23.58 -8.91
N LEU A 351 -2.23 -23.42 -7.95
CA LEU A 351 -1.83 -23.18 -6.57
C LEU A 351 -1.23 -24.50 -6.02
N PRO A 352 0.02 -24.50 -5.56
CA PRO A 352 0.56 -25.71 -4.94
C PRO A 352 -0.27 -26.06 -3.70
N THR A 353 -0.89 -27.24 -3.71
CA THR A 353 -1.58 -27.76 -2.53
C THR A 353 -0.62 -27.82 -1.35
N PRO A 354 -1.03 -27.41 -0.14
CA PRO A 354 -0.19 -27.49 1.05
C PRO A 354 0.28 -28.94 1.26
N ARG A 355 1.58 -29.17 1.25
CA ARG A 355 2.12 -30.47 1.64
C ARG A 355 1.86 -30.70 3.13
N SER A 356 1.13 -31.73 3.47
CA SER A 356 0.92 -32.18 4.85
C SER A 356 2.27 -32.35 5.55
N SER A 357 2.37 -31.81 6.76
CA SER A 357 3.52 -31.91 7.65
C SER A 357 3.84 -33.37 7.98
N ALA A 358 4.81 -33.96 7.28
CA ALA A 358 5.42 -35.22 7.69
C ALA A 358 6.43 -34.95 8.81
N THR A 359 6.17 -35.52 9.95
CA THR A 359 6.94 -35.51 11.20
C THR A 359 8.43 -35.78 10.93
N ARG A 360 9.26 -34.75 11.16
CA ARG A 360 10.72 -34.88 11.15
C ARG A 360 11.18 -35.45 12.48
N LYS A 361 11.63 -36.72 12.49
CA LYS A 361 12.29 -37.36 13.63
C LYS A 361 13.55 -36.59 13.99
N GLN A 362 13.64 -36.18 15.27
CA GLN A 362 14.83 -35.61 15.88
C GLN A 362 16.01 -36.61 15.76
N GLN A 363 17.09 -36.17 15.11
CA GLN A 363 18.40 -36.79 15.24
C GLN A 363 19.21 -36.01 16.30
N SER A 364 19.65 -36.75 17.31
CA SER A 364 20.48 -36.26 18.40
C SER A 364 21.88 -35.80 17.93
N PRO A 365 22.52 -34.83 18.59
CA PRO A 365 23.84 -34.35 18.20
C PRO A 365 24.93 -35.34 18.54
N ARG A 366 25.78 -35.69 17.56
CA ARG A 366 27.03 -36.44 17.77
C ARG A 366 28.04 -35.55 18.48
N ARG A 367 28.57 -36.05 19.60
CA ARG A 367 29.75 -35.46 20.28
C ARG A 367 30.99 -35.61 19.40
N MET A 368 31.78 -34.59 19.28
CA MET A 368 33.13 -34.61 18.74
C MET A 368 34.11 -35.06 19.83
N PRO A 369 35.13 -35.83 19.53
CA PRO A 369 36.19 -36.18 20.47
C PRO A 369 37.37 -35.20 20.36
N GLY A 370 38.00 -34.94 21.54
CA GLY A 370 39.38 -34.55 21.73
C GLY A 370 39.85 -33.16 21.36
#